data_5619987ccc11c5078215cc2472ed3644
#
_entry.id   5619987ccc11c5078215cc2472ed3644
#
_cell.length_a   1.000
_cell.length_b   1.000
_cell.length_c   1.000
_cell.angle_alpha   90.00
_cell.angle_beta   90.00
_cell.angle_gamma   90.00
#
_symmetry.space_group_name_H-M   'P 1'
#
loop_
_entity.id
_entity.type
_entity.pdbx_description
1 polymer ?
#
loop_
_entity_poly.entity_id
_entity_poly.type
_entity_poly.pdbx_seq_one_letter_code
_entity_poly.pdbx_strand_id
1 'polypeptide(L)'
;MYWNKNMFFVYGAEGSKATERAENLLTMTGFPYRLFALGKDYTRNQLERLRPGTTVIPHIYHNTKYVGTVKELYDYLYNEVKEREHGESDGDTDRKE
;
A
#
# COMPACT_ATOMS: atom_id res chain seq x y z
N MET A 1 18.50 0.50 -17.20
CA MET A 1 18.16 0.66 -15.88
C MET A 1 16.85 0.08 -15.55
N TYR A 2 16.79 -0.44 -14.45
CA TYR A 2 15.65 -1.17 -14.07
C TYR A 2 14.75 -0.40 -13.12
N TRP A 3 13.50 -0.35 -13.40
CA TRP A 3 12.55 0.32 -12.56
C TRP A 3 11.77 -0.66 -11.77
N ASN A 4 11.61 -0.34 -10.53
CA ASN A 4 10.75 -1.14 -9.70
C ASN A 4 9.35 -0.61 -9.81
N LYS A 5 8.50 -1.32 -10.52
CA LYS A 5 7.15 -0.86 -10.76
C LYS A 5 6.19 -1.16 -9.65
N ASN A 6 6.65 -1.86 -8.61
CA ASN A 6 5.77 -2.22 -7.52
C ASN A 6 6.18 -1.56 -6.23
N MET A 7 6.56 -0.31 -6.32
CA MET A 7 6.97 0.43 -5.13
C MET A 7 5.76 1.02 -4.44
N PHE A 8 5.65 0.76 -3.16
CA PHE A 8 4.59 1.34 -2.34
C PHE A 8 5.14 2.52 -1.56
N PHE A 9 4.28 3.50 -1.33
CA PHE A 9 4.65 4.68 -0.55
C PHE A 9 3.65 4.81 0.59
N VAL A 10 4.16 4.81 1.80
CA VAL A 10 3.33 4.83 3.00
C VAL A 10 3.56 6.14 3.73
N TYR A 11 2.53 6.99 3.78
CA TYR A 11 2.58 8.22 4.55
C TYR A 11 1.99 7.92 5.91
N GLY A 12 2.85 7.62 6.86
CA GLY A 12 2.42 7.17 8.17
C GLY A 12 3.02 8.01 9.29
N ALA A 13 3.04 7.45 10.49
CA ALA A 13 3.57 8.13 11.65
C ALA A 13 4.30 7.13 12.54
N GLU A 14 5.36 7.60 13.17
CA GLU A 14 6.09 6.75 14.11
C GLU A 14 5.18 6.44 15.29
N GLY A 15 5.22 5.21 15.74
CA GLY A 15 4.41 4.80 16.87
C GLY A 15 2.97 4.49 16.53
N SER A 16 2.59 4.66 15.30
CA SER A 16 1.22 4.34 14.86
C SER A 16 1.12 2.86 14.58
N LYS A 17 0.19 2.19 15.25
CA LYS A 17 0.01 0.77 15.02
C LYS A 17 -0.53 0.49 13.62
N ALA A 18 -1.35 1.39 13.10
CA ALA A 18 -1.86 1.22 11.76
C ALA A 18 -0.72 1.31 10.75
N THR A 19 0.22 2.23 10.97
CA THR A 19 1.38 2.33 10.10
C THR A 19 2.20 1.05 10.15
N GLU A 20 2.39 0.52 11.35
CA GLU A 20 3.16 -0.71 11.50
C GLU A 20 2.48 -1.88 10.78
N ARG A 21 1.16 -1.93 10.84
CA ARG A 21 0.44 -2.98 10.15
C ARG A 21 0.63 -2.89 8.64
N ALA A 22 0.61 -1.68 8.12
CA ALA A 22 0.85 -1.49 6.70
C ALA A 22 2.24 -1.97 6.32
N GLU A 23 3.23 -1.62 7.13
CA GLU A 23 4.59 -2.05 6.87
C GLU A 23 4.71 -3.57 6.91
N ASN A 24 4.06 -4.18 7.90
CA ASN A 24 4.12 -5.63 8.03
C ASN A 24 3.47 -6.33 6.85
N LEU A 25 2.35 -5.79 6.38
CA LEU A 25 1.68 -6.39 5.23
C LEU A 25 2.57 -6.33 3.99
N LEU A 26 3.22 -5.21 3.78
CA LEU A 26 4.08 -5.08 2.61
C LEU A 26 5.30 -5.97 2.73
N THR A 27 5.85 -6.06 3.93
CA THR A 27 6.99 -6.93 4.16
C THR A 27 6.62 -8.39 3.93
N MET A 28 5.47 -8.80 4.44
CA MET A 28 5.05 -10.19 4.32
C MET A 28 4.77 -10.59 2.88
N THR A 29 4.27 -9.65 2.10
CA THR A 29 3.96 -9.96 0.71
C THR A 29 5.12 -9.70 -0.22
N GLY A 30 6.23 -9.19 0.31
CA GLY A 30 7.45 -9.05 -0.48
C GLY A 30 7.49 -7.82 -1.37
N PHE A 31 6.60 -6.86 -1.17
CA PHE A 31 6.62 -5.64 -1.97
C PHE A 31 7.54 -4.61 -1.35
N PRO A 32 8.36 -3.96 -2.16
CA PRO A 32 9.21 -2.89 -1.65
C PRO A 32 8.35 -1.67 -1.32
N TYR A 33 8.74 -0.96 -0.28
CA TYR A 33 7.99 0.22 0.10
C TYR A 33 8.90 1.25 0.72
N ARG A 34 8.40 2.47 0.79
CA ARG A 34 9.09 3.56 1.42
C ARG A 34 8.16 4.21 2.41
N LEU A 35 8.66 4.43 3.62
CA LEU A 35 7.86 5.05 4.66
C LEU A 35 8.23 6.52 4.81
N PHE A 36 7.20 7.37 4.84
CA PHE A 36 7.37 8.78 5.16
C PHE A 36 6.69 9.02 6.49
N ALA A 37 7.41 9.60 7.42
CA ALA A 37 6.93 9.79 8.78
C ALA A 37 6.42 11.21 9.00
N LEU A 38 5.23 11.31 9.55
CA LEU A 38 4.62 12.60 9.85
C LEU A 38 5.52 13.39 10.80
N GLY A 39 5.74 14.64 10.48
CA GLY A 39 6.56 15.51 11.30
C GLY A 39 8.04 15.44 10.98
N LYS A 40 8.41 14.43 10.21
CA LYS A 40 9.81 14.23 9.86
C LYS A 40 10.00 14.35 8.36
N ASP A 41 9.20 13.62 7.61
CA ASP A 41 9.30 13.60 6.15
C ASP A 41 8.22 14.43 5.48
N TYR A 42 7.13 14.67 6.19
CA TYR A 42 6.04 15.46 5.64
C TYR A 42 5.22 16.06 6.77
N THR A 43 4.34 17.01 6.43
CA THR A 43 3.48 17.65 7.41
C THR A 43 2.03 17.33 7.11
N ARG A 44 1.15 17.63 8.08
CA ARG A 44 -0.28 17.43 7.85
C ARG A 44 -0.80 18.28 6.72
N ASN A 45 -0.25 19.48 6.55
CA ASN A 45 -0.68 20.33 5.44
C ASN A 45 -0.32 19.70 4.11
N GLN A 46 0.83 19.07 4.04
CA GLN A 46 1.22 18.39 2.83
C GLN A 46 0.34 17.19 2.54
N LEU A 47 -0.03 16.48 3.60
CA LEU A 47 -0.94 15.35 3.44
C LEU A 47 -2.30 15.82 2.94
N GLU A 48 -2.79 16.92 3.50
CA GLU A 48 -4.06 17.47 3.09
C GLU A 48 -4.05 17.85 1.62
N ARG A 49 -2.93 18.41 1.16
CA ARG A 49 -2.82 18.76 -0.25
C ARG A 49 -2.77 17.54 -1.14
N LEU A 50 -2.16 16.48 -0.64
CA LEU A 50 -2.05 15.25 -1.40
C LEU A 50 -3.43 14.65 -1.64
N ARG A 51 -4.25 14.61 -0.60
CA ARG A 51 -5.62 14.15 -0.74
C ARG A 51 -6.52 14.98 0.14
N PRO A 52 -7.08 16.05 -0.42
CA PRO A 52 -7.92 16.96 0.36
C PRO A 52 -9.10 16.25 0.99
N GLY A 53 -9.38 16.63 2.22
CA GLY A 53 -10.50 16.08 2.94
C GLY A 53 -10.22 14.79 3.66
N THR A 54 -8.99 14.27 3.57
CA THR A 54 -8.64 13.02 4.21
C THR A 54 -7.35 13.19 4.96
N THR A 55 -7.40 12.99 6.27
CA THR A 55 -6.19 13.10 7.08
C THR A 55 -5.91 11.82 7.86
N VAL A 56 -6.56 10.73 7.46
CA VAL A 56 -6.35 9.45 8.11
C VAL A 56 -4.98 8.90 7.75
N ILE A 57 -4.28 8.38 8.74
CA ILE A 57 -2.96 7.80 8.56
C ILE A 57 -3.06 6.31 8.82
N PRO A 58 -2.43 5.50 8.00
CA PRO A 58 -1.55 5.86 6.88
C PRO A 58 -2.30 6.09 5.57
N HIS A 59 -1.70 6.91 4.71
CA HIS A 59 -2.10 7.07 3.32
C HIS A 59 -1.14 6.22 2.51
N ILE A 60 -1.63 5.32 1.70
CA ILE A 60 -0.77 4.39 0.98
C ILE A 60 -0.99 4.50 -0.52
N TYR A 61 0.11 4.53 -1.24
CA TYR A 61 0.09 4.60 -2.69
C TYR A 61 0.88 3.44 -3.27
N HIS A 62 0.41 2.93 -4.38
CA HIS A 62 1.16 1.95 -5.15
C HIS A 62 1.61 2.67 -6.42
N ASN A 63 2.88 3.05 -6.45
CA ASN A 63 3.39 3.97 -7.45
C ASN A 63 2.62 5.28 -7.33
N THR A 64 1.83 5.65 -8.32
CA THR A 64 1.05 6.88 -8.27
C THR A 64 -0.41 6.64 -7.94
N LYS A 65 -0.80 5.39 -7.78
CA LYS A 65 -2.19 5.07 -7.54
C LYS A 65 -2.49 5.05 -6.05
N TYR A 66 -3.53 5.77 -5.66
CA TYR A 66 -3.92 5.80 -4.26
C TYR A 66 -4.59 4.47 -3.88
N VAL A 67 -4.10 3.86 -2.82
CA VAL A 67 -4.65 2.60 -2.33
C VAL A 67 -5.60 2.85 -1.17
N GLY A 68 -5.17 3.63 -0.19
CA GLY A 68 -6.01 3.91 0.96
C GLY A 68 -5.29 3.70 2.27
N THR A 69 -6.03 3.25 3.26
CA THR A 69 -5.47 2.96 4.57
C THR A 69 -5.14 1.48 4.66
N VAL A 70 -4.89 1.00 5.89
CA VAL A 70 -4.50 -0.40 6.08
C VAL A 70 -5.55 -1.36 5.55
N LYS A 71 -6.82 -1.04 5.77
CA LYS A 71 -7.88 -1.93 5.33
C LYS A 71 -7.88 -2.08 3.81
N GLU A 72 -7.79 -0.96 3.12
CA GLU A 72 -7.75 -1.00 1.67
C GLU A 72 -6.47 -1.66 1.17
N LEU A 73 -5.37 -1.46 1.89
CA LEU A 73 -4.13 -2.11 1.52
C LEU A 73 -4.24 -3.62 1.61
N TYR A 74 -4.86 -4.10 2.67
CA TYR A 74 -5.02 -5.52 2.84
C TYR A 74 -5.79 -6.12 1.66
N ASP A 75 -6.90 -5.50 1.30
CA ASP A 75 -7.70 -5.99 0.19
C ASP A 75 -6.93 -5.89 -1.13
N TYR A 76 -6.22 -4.81 -1.30
CA TYR A 76 -5.45 -4.60 -2.51
C TYR A 76 -4.38 -5.67 -2.69
N LEU A 77 -3.64 -5.93 -1.61
CA LEU A 77 -2.57 -6.92 -1.67
C LEU A 77 -3.12 -8.33 -1.84
N TYR A 78 -4.25 -8.61 -1.22
CA TYR A 78 -4.87 -9.90 -1.37
C TYR A 78 -5.18 -10.16 -2.85
N ASN A 79 -5.75 -9.17 -3.51
CA ASN A 79 -6.08 -9.31 -4.92
C ASN A 79 -4.83 -9.41 -5.78
N GLU A 80 -3.78 -8.66 -5.45
CA GLU A 80 -2.55 -8.73 -6.22
C GLU A 80 -1.91 -10.10 -6.13
N VAL A 81 -1.84 -10.64 -4.94
CA VAL A 81 -1.25 -11.97 -4.75
C VAL A 81 -2.08 -13.03 -5.44
N LYS A 82 -3.38 -12.92 -5.32
CA LYS A 82 -4.27 -13.87 -5.93
C LYS A 82 -4.17 -13.85 -7.45
N GLU A 83 -4.05 -12.67 -8.02
CA GLU A 83 -3.91 -12.57 -9.45
C GLU A 83 -2.62 -13.17 -9.95
N ARG A 84 -1.54 -13.01 -9.18
CA ARG A 84 -0.29 -13.60 -9.58
C ARG A 84 -0.37 -15.12 -9.59
N GLU A 85 -1.06 -15.67 -8.60
CA GLU A 85 -1.22 -17.10 -8.56
C GLU A 85 -2.08 -17.59 -9.71
N HIS A 86 -3.16 -16.87 -9.96
CA HIS A 86 -4.02 -17.25 -11.07
C HIS A 86 -3.34 -17.08 -12.40
N GLY A 87 -2.50 -16.09 -12.50
CA GLY A 87 -1.80 -15.86 -13.72
C GLY A 87 -0.98 -17.04 -14.12
N GLU A 88 -0.58 -17.82 -13.17
CA GLU A 88 0.13 -18.98 -13.51
C GLU A 88 -0.75 -20.13 -13.80
N SER A 89 -1.79 -20.29 -13.08
CA SER A 89 -2.59 -21.40 -13.28
C SER A 89 -3.52 -21.21 -14.37
N ASP A 90 -4.09 -20.42 -14.60
CA ASP A 90 -5.00 -20.32 -15.53
C ASP A 90 -6.17 -20.88 -15.38
N GLY A 91 -6.48 -21.18 -14.88
CA GLY A 91 -7.52 -21.60 -14.79
C GLY A 91 -8.48 -21.67 -14.00
N ASP A 92 -8.39 -21.93 -13.83
CA ASP A 92 -9.11 -21.93 -13.24
C ASP A 92 -9.95 -21.71 -12.86
N THR A 93 -10.03 -21.81 -12.85
CA THR A 93 -10.73 -21.46 -12.54
C THR A 93 -11.62 -21.42 -12.18
N ASP A 94 -11.45 -21.43 -12.04
CA ASP A 94 -12.20 -21.19 -11.68
C ASP A 94 -13.01 -21.03 -11.37
N ARG A 95 -13.02 -21.12 -11.33
CA ARG A 95 -13.71 -20.78 -10.97
C ARG A 95 -14.60 -20.60 -10.85
N LYS A 96 -14.54 -20.65 -10.83
CA LYS A 96 -15.28 -20.38 -10.75
C LYS A 96 -16.08 -20.27 -10.47
N GLU A 97 -15.96 -20.26 -10.38
CA GLU A 97 -16.58 -19.98 -10.17
C GLU A 97 -17.08 -19.94 -9.98
#